data_989edd8ae2146440138285bfe092fc74
#
_entry.id   989edd8ae2146440138285bfe092fc74
#
_cell.length_a   1.000
_cell.length_b   1.000
_cell.length_c   1.000
_cell.angle_alpha   90.00
_cell.angle_beta   90.00
_cell.angle_gamma   90.00
#
_symmetry.space_group_name_H-M   'P 1'
#
loop_
_entity.id
_entity.type
_entity.pdbx_description
1 polymer ?
#
loop_
_entity_poly.entity_id
_entity_poly.type
_entity_poly.pdbx_seq_one_letter_code
_entity_poly.pdbx_strand_id
1 'polypeptide(L)'
;FPYTTLFRSGDLKYGRTVHSLLMAMRHFNPTFHFIAPDELRMPEEYKIYCREHNIKYVEHTDFTEEIIADADILYMTRVQRERFTDLMEYERVKNVYILRNKMLEHTRPNLRILHPLPRVNEIAYDVDDNPKAYYFQQAQNGLYAREAILCDVLGITLDEVKKSKGVIQ
;
A
#
# COMPACT_ATOMS: atom_id res chain seq x y z
N PHE A 1 1.26 10.91 -14.82
CA PHE A 1 0.59 9.61 -14.80
C PHE A 1 -0.90 9.85 -15.04
N PRO A 2 -1.45 9.48 -16.22
CA PRO A 2 -2.81 9.94 -16.58
C PRO A 2 -3.93 9.27 -15.78
N TYR A 3 -3.79 8.03 -15.35
CA TYR A 3 -4.75 7.32 -14.50
C TYR A 3 -4.04 6.20 -13.77
N THR A 4 -4.12 6.18 -12.45
CA THR A 4 -3.54 5.12 -11.62
C THR A 4 -4.65 4.37 -10.92
N THR A 5 -4.82 3.09 -11.25
CA THR A 5 -5.75 2.20 -10.56
C THR A 5 -5.05 1.59 -9.36
N LEU A 6 -5.47 2.00 -8.16
CA LEU A 6 -4.82 1.64 -6.91
C LEU A 6 -5.74 0.77 -6.07
N PHE A 7 -5.36 -0.47 -5.92
CA PHE A 7 -6.05 -1.46 -5.08
C PHE A 7 -5.45 -1.46 -3.68
N ARG A 8 -6.32 -1.49 -2.66
CA ARG A 8 -5.95 -1.59 -1.26
C ARG A 8 -6.68 -2.75 -0.64
N SER A 9 -5.93 -3.71 -0.11
CA SER A 9 -6.48 -4.93 0.45
C SER A 9 -6.00 -5.16 1.88
N GLY A 10 -6.90 -5.60 2.74
CA GLY A 10 -6.65 -5.95 4.14
C GLY A 10 -7.38 -5.05 5.13
N ASP A 11 -6.65 -4.56 6.13
CA ASP A 11 -7.19 -3.69 7.17
C ASP A 11 -7.27 -2.22 6.71
N LEU A 12 -8.42 -1.82 6.20
CA LEU A 12 -8.67 -0.44 5.78
C LEU A 12 -9.21 0.43 6.92
N LYS A 13 -9.72 -0.19 7.99
CA LYS A 13 -10.33 0.50 9.13
C LYS A 13 -9.28 1.11 10.05
N TYR A 14 -8.26 0.34 10.42
CA TYR A 14 -7.25 0.75 11.39
C TYR A 14 -5.89 1.10 10.77
N GLY A 15 -5.75 0.86 9.46
CA GLY A 15 -4.51 1.05 8.72
C GLY A 15 -4.16 2.52 8.45
N ARG A 16 -3.50 3.23 9.37
CA ARG A 16 -3.12 4.64 9.18
C ARG A 16 -2.32 4.91 7.90
N THR A 17 -1.49 3.97 7.48
CA THR A 17 -0.74 4.08 6.22
C THR A 17 -1.66 4.10 5.00
N VAL A 18 -2.81 3.42 5.08
CA VAL A 18 -3.84 3.44 4.04
C VAL A 18 -4.46 4.83 3.93
N HIS A 19 -4.79 5.45 5.06
CA HIS A 19 -5.43 6.76 5.12
C HIS A 19 -4.51 7.87 4.61
N SER A 20 -3.26 7.91 5.08
CA SER A 20 -2.28 8.91 4.63
C SER A 20 -1.91 8.75 3.15
N LEU A 21 -1.81 7.52 2.64
CA LEU A 21 -1.56 7.28 1.22
C LEU A 21 -2.75 7.74 0.35
N LEU A 22 -4.00 7.56 0.81
CA LEU A 22 -5.18 8.08 0.13
C LEU A 22 -5.09 9.60 -0.05
N MET A 23 -4.75 10.31 1.03
CA MET A 23 -4.60 11.77 1.00
C MET A 23 -3.45 12.21 0.08
N ALA A 24 -2.31 11.52 0.12
CA ALA A 24 -1.16 11.83 -0.73
C ALA A 24 -1.45 11.60 -2.23
N MET A 25 -2.18 10.54 -2.54
CA MET A 25 -2.48 10.18 -3.94
C MET A 25 -3.51 11.08 -4.63
N ARG A 26 -4.25 11.93 -3.91
CA ARG A 26 -5.26 12.83 -4.49
C ARG A 26 -4.73 13.67 -5.66
N HIS A 27 -3.45 14.01 -5.63
CA HIS A 27 -2.80 14.84 -6.65
C HIS A 27 -2.50 14.09 -7.96
N PHE A 28 -2.72 12.76 -7.98
CA PHE A 28 -2.39 11.89 -9.11
C PHE A 28 -3.64 11.36 -9.84
N ASN A 29 -4.82 11.93 -9.57
CA ASN A 29 -6.10 11.53 -10.17
C ASN A 29 -6.34 9.99 -10.13
N PRO A 30 -6.26 9.35 -8.96
CA PRO A 30 -6.38 7.90 -8.84
C PRO A 30 -7.82 7.42 -8.93
N THR A 31 -7.99 6.16 -9.31
CA THR A 31 -9.18 5.38 -8.97
C THR A 31 -8.82 4.36 -7.89
N PHE A 32 -9.46 4.44 -6.73
CA PHE A 32 -9.23 3.51 -5.64
C PHE A 32 -10.19 2.32 -5.70
N HIS A 33 -9.66 1.14 -5.43
CA HIS A 33 -10.43 -0.05 -5.14
C HIS A 33 -10.14 -0.49 -3.71
N PHE A 34 -11.13 -0.37 -2.85
CA PHE A 34 -11.05 -0.75 -1.44
C PHE A 34 -11.53 -2.18 -1.28
N ILE A 35 -10.64 -3.09 -0.92
CA ILE A 35 -10.93 -4.51 -0.77
C ILE A 35 -10.81 -4.88 0.71
N ALA A 36 -11.91 -5.08 1.39
CA ALA A 36 -11.93 -5.40 2.81
C ALA A 36 -13.20 -6.16 3.19
N PRO A 37 -13.14 -7.10 4.17
CA PRO A 37 -14.33 -7.65 4.76
C PRO A 37 -15.12 -6.54 5.49
N ASP A 38 -16.39 -6.78 5.76
CA ASP A 38 -17.29 -5.77 6.32
C ASP A 38 -16.76 -5.13 7.60
N GLU A 39 -16.12 -5.92 8.45
CA GLU A 39 -15.55 -5.48 9.73
C GLU A 39 -14.35 -4.52 9.58
N LEU A 40 -13.66 -4.58 8.45
CA LEU A 40 -12.42 -3.84 8.17
C LEU A 40 -12.54 -2.83 7.02
N ARG A 41 -13.76 -2.47 6.62
CA ARG A 41 -14.03 -1.49 5.56
C ARG A 41 -13.42 -0.12 5.84
N MET A 42 -13.19 0.61 4.77
CA MET A 42 -12.77 2.01 4.84
C MET A 42 -13.78 2.84 5.64
N PRO A 43 -13.35 3.58 6.68
CA PRO A 43 -14.23 4.45 7.45
C PRO A 43 -14.92 5.49 6.58
N GLU A 44 -16.17 5.84 6.95
CA GLU A 44 -16.99 6.75 6.15
C GLU A 44 -16.36 8.13 5.97
N GLU A 45 -15.61 8.62 6.94
CA GLU A 45 -14.88 9.89 6.87
C GLU A 45 -13.94 9.97 5.66
N TYR A 46 -13.24 8.87 5.31
CA TYR A 46 -12.36 8.82 4.13
C TYR A 46 -13.14 8.68 2.83
N LYS A 47 -14.32 8.08 2.86
CA LYS A 47 -15.22 8.05 1.70
C LYS A 47 -15.84 9.43 1.43
N ILE A 48 -16.18 10.17 2.50
CA ILE A 48 -16.58 11.59 2.40
C ILE A 48 -15.44 12.40 1.77
N TYR A 49 -14.21 12.24 2.29
CA TYR A 49 -13.03 12.90 1.73
C TYR A 49 -12.87 12.61 0.22
N CYS A 50 -13.05 11.35 -0.20
CA CYS A 50 -12.99 11.01 -1.63
C CYS A 50 -14.04 11.79 -2.45
N ARG A 51 -15.28 11.86 -1.96
CA ARG A 51 -16.37 12.58 -2.64
C ARG A 51 -16.09 14.09 -2.75
N GLU A 52 -15.64 14.70 -1.65
CA GLU A 52 -15.30 16.14 -1.61
C GLU A 52 -14.15 16.52 -2.54
N HIS A 53 -13.23 15.60 -2.79
CA HIS A 53 -12.06 15.83 -3.65
C HIS A 53 -12.20 15.19 -5.05
N ASN A 54 -13.41 14.74 -5.43
CA ASN A 54 -13.69 14.08 -6.71
C ASN A 54 -12.78 12.87 -7.00
N ILE A 55 -12.38 12.12 -5.95
CA ILE A 55 -11.60 10.90 -6.06
C ILE A 55 -12.57 9.74 -6.30
N LYS A 56 -12.37 9.01 -7.39
CA LYS A 56 -13.17 7.82 -7.70
C LYS A 56 -12.78 6.66 -6.80
N TYR A 57 -13.77 5.92 -6.29
CA TYR A 57 -13.53 4.70 -5.55
C TYR A 57 -14.61 3.65 -5.77
N VAL A 58 -14.23 2.39 -5.61
CA VAL A 58 -15.12 1.23 -5.64
C VAL A 58 -14.80 0.37 -4.41
N GLU A 59 -15.81 -0.20 -3.77
CA GLU A 59 -15.65 -1.11 -2.63
C GLU A 59 -15.88 -2.57 -3.07
N HIS A 60 -15.04 -3.48 -2.58
CA HIS A 60 -15.13 -4.92 -2.80
C HIS A 60 -15.03 -5.66 -1.47
N THR A 61 -15.76 -6.76 -1.34
CA THR A 61 -15.63 -7.70 -0.21
C THR A 61 -14.76 -8.90 -0.55
N ASP A 62 -14.61 -9.20 -1.84
CA ASP A 62 -13.85 -10.35 -2.32
C ASP A 62 -12.48 -9.93 -2.84
N PHE A 63 -11.49 -10.82 -2.69
CA PHE A 63 -10.14 -10.65 -3.21
C PHE A 63 -9.85 -11.74 -4.23
N THR A 64 -10.13 -11.47 -5.50
CA THR A 64 -10.00 -12.42 -6.60
C THR A 64 -9.02 -11.93 -7.67
N GLU A 65 -8.59 -12.84 -8.54
CA GLU A 65 -7.71 -12.56 -9.66
C GLU A 65 -8.34 -11.51 -10.61
N GLU A 66 -9.63 -11.62 -10.86
CA GLU A 66 -10.37 -10.72 -11.76
C GLU A 66 -10.41 -9.29 -11.21
N ILE A 67 -10.59 -9.15 -9.88
CA ILE A 67 -10.65 -7.83 -9.24
C ILE A 67 -9.31 -7.12 -9.38
N ILE A 68 -8.18 -7.82 -9.21
CA ILE A 68 -6.85 -7.20 -9.24
C ILE A 68 -6.21 -7.16 -10.64
N ALA A 69 -6.85 -7.73 -11.66
CA ALA A 69 -6.30 -7.85 -13.02
C ALA A 69 -5.87 -6.49 -13.61
N ASP A 70 -6.67 -5.45 -13.38
CA ASP A 70 -6.44 -4.09 -13.89
C ASP A 70 -5.67 -3.16 -12.96
N ALA A 71 -5.07 -3.70 -11.89
CA ALA A 71 -4.31 -2.90 -10.93
C ALA A 71 -3.00 -2.38 -11.53
N ASP A 72 -2.70 -1.11 -11.30
CA ASP A 72 -1.36 -0.54 -11.46
C ASP A 72 -0.56 -0.67 -10.16
N ILE A 73 -1.24 -0.49 -9.02
CA ILE A 73 -0.68 -0.63 -7.69
C ILE A 73 -1.61 -1.51 -6.86
N LEU A 74 -1.07 -2.55 -6.25
CA LEU A 74 -1.73 -3.36 -5.23
C LEU A 74 -1.02 -3.12 -3.89
N TYR A 75 -1.69 -2.38 -2.99
CA TYR A 75 -1.18 -2.09 -1.66
C TYR A 75 -1.82 -3.04 -0.65
N MET A 76 -1.04 -4.00 -0.16
CA MET A 76 -1.47 -4.97 0.84
C MET A 76 -1.18 -4.47 2.24
N THR A 77 -2.06 -4.77 3.20
CA THR A 77 -1.84 -4.49 4.62
C THR A 77 -2.17 -5.72 5.45
N ARG A 78 -1.42 -5.92 6.54
CA ARG A 78 -1.75 -6.96 7.52
C ARG A 78 -2.99 -6.55 8.32
N VAL A 79 -3.74 -7.54 8.79
CA VAL A 79 -4.76 -7.34 9.81
C VAL A 79 -4.08 -7.18 11.17
N GLN A 80 -4.31 -6.04 11.84
CA GLN A 80 -3.62 -5.68 13.08
C GLN A 80 -4.32 -6.30 14.29
N ARG A 81 -3.83 -7.45 14.77
CA ARG A 81 -4.37 -8.16 15.94
C ARG A 81 -4.56 -7.25 17.16
N GLU A 82 -3.62 -6.36 17.38
CA GLU A 82 -3.57 -5.41 18.49
C GLU A 82 -4.73 -4.39 18.52
N ARG A 83 -5.54 -4.35 17.46
CA ARG A 83 -6.70 -3.46 17.33
C ARG A 83 -8.04 -4.13 17.66
N PHE A 84 -8.03 -5.45 17.82
CA PHE A 84 -9.24 -6.21 18.13
C PHE A 84 -9.35 -6.41 19.64
N THR A 85 -10.51 -6.05 20.20
CA THR A 85 -10.88 -6.39 21.59
C THR A 85 -11.38 -7.81 21.69
N ASP A 86 -12.03 -8.31 20.64
CA ASP A 86 -12.47 -9.69 20.52
C ASP A 86 -11.53 -10.49 19.61
N LEU A 87 -10.85 -11.49 20.19
CA LEU A 87 -9.95 -12.38 19.46
C LEU A 87 -10.69 -13.27 18.45
N MET A 88 -11.95 -13.58 18.66
CA MET A 88 -12.74 -14.37 17.72
C MET A 88 -13.05 -13.59 16.44
N GLU A 89 -13.26 -12.29 16.55
CA GLU A 89 -13.43 -11.41 15.41
C GLU A 89 -12.11 -11.36 14.58
N TYR A 90 -10.97 -11.21 15.26
CA TYR A 90 -9.66 -11.28 14.59
C TYR A 90 -9.42 -12.61 13.88
N GLU A 91 -9.72 -13.75 14.53
CA GLU A 91 -9.54 -15.09 13.94
C GLU A 91 -10.35 -15.28 12.64
N ARG A 92 -11.51 -14.65 12.53
CA ARG A 92 -12.35 -14.70 11.32
C ARG A 92 -11.73 -13.96 10.14
N VAL A 93 -11.03 -12.84 10.40
CA VAL A 93 -10.57 -11.94 9.33
C VAL A 93 -9.07 -12.02 9.05
N LYS A 94 -8.25 -12.61 9.94
CA LYS A 94 -6.77 -12.59 9.84
C LYS A 94 -6.20 -13.19 8.55
N ASN A 95 -6.91 -14.14 7.92
CA ASN A 95 -6.47 -14.86 6.72
C ASN A 95 -7.48 -14.73 5.56
N VAL A 96 -8.36 -13.75 5.60
CA VAL A 96 -9.41 -13.59 4.56
C VAL A 96 -8.77 -13.29 3.21
N TYR A 97 -7.70 -12.50 3.20
CA TYR A 97 -7.01 -12.12 1.97
C TYR A 97 -5.54 -12.55 2.03
N ILE A 98 -5.18 -13.49 1.17
CA ILE A 98 -3.81 -13.95 1.00
C ILE A 98 -3.45 -13.83 -0.47
N LEU A 99 -2.55 -12.92 -0.80
CA LEU A 99 -2.00 -12.80 -2.14
C LEU A 99 -1.05 -13.98 -2.42
N ARG A 100 -1.28 -14.69 -3.52
CA ARG A 100 -0.45 -15.80 -4.01
C ARG A 100 0.07 -15.49 -5.39
N ASN A 101 1.21 -16.06 -5.74
CA ASN A 101 1.85 -15.82 -7.03
C ASN A 101 0.93 -16.17 -8.22
N LYS A 102 0.13 -17.23 -8.12
CA LYS A 102 -0.84 -17.60 -9.15
C LYS A 102 -1.82 -16.48 -9.50
N MET A 103 -2.25 -15.69 -8.52
CA MET A 103 -3.20 -14.58 -8.72
C MET A 103 -2.61 -13.45 -9.59
N LEU A 104 -1.31 -13.47 -9.85
CA LEU A 104 -0.62 -12.42 -10.59
C LEU A 104 -0.43 -12.74 -12.08
N GLU A 105 -0.82 -13.94 -12.53
CA GLU A 105 -0.58 -14.42 -13.90
C GLU A 105 -1.21 -13.51 -14.95
N HIS A 106 -2.45 -13.05 -14.71
CA HIS A 106 -3.22 -12.24 -15.64
C HIS A 106 -3.27 -10.75 -15.29
N THR A 107 -2.46 -10.32 -14.33
CA THR A 107 -2.38 -8.88 -13.95
C THR A 107 -1.49 -8.10 -14.90
N ARG A 108 -1.68 -6.78 -14.95
CA ARG A 108 -0.89 -5.88 -15.81
C ARG A 108 0.63 -6.07 -15.61
N PRO A 109 1.44 -5.96 -16.67
CA PRO A 109 2.91 -6.08 -16.56
C PRO A 109 3.55 -5.00 -15.67
N ASN A 110 2.95 -3.82 -15.62
CA ASN A 110 3.42 -2.69 -14.83
C ASN A 110 2.95 -2.71 -13.36
N LEU A 111 2.12 -3.68 -12.95
CA LEU A 111 1.68 -3.81 -11.57
C LEU A 111 2.87 -3.76 -10.60
N ARG A 112 2.72 -2.99 -9.50
CA ARG A 112 3.63 -3.00 -8.35
C ARG A 112 2.87 -3.36 -7.10
N ILE A 113 3.37 -4.39 -6.40
CA ILE A 113 2.82 -4.85 -5.13
C ILE A 113 3.61 -4.14 -4.02
N LEU A 114 2.89 -3.42 -3.19
CA LEU A 114 3.42 -2.64 -2.08
C LEU A 114 2.91 -3.20 -0.74
N HIS A 115 3.71 -3.07 0.30
CA HIS A 115 3.36 -3.45 1.67
C HIS A 115 4.20 -2.65 2.68
N PRO A 116 3.62 -2.12 3.77
CA PRO A 116 4.38 -1.31 4.74
C PRO A 116 5.35 -2.11 5.60
N LEU A 117 5.32 -3.45 5.53
CA LEU A 117 6.11 -4.38 6.34
C LEU A 117 6.03 -4.09 7.87
N PRO A 118 6.24 -5.09 8.75
CA PRO A 118 6.42 -6.51 8.41
C PRO A 118 5.12 -7.16 7.97
N ARG A 119 5.20 -8.13 7.06
CA ARG A 119 4.07 -8.99 6.71
C ARG A 119 3.98 -10.22 7.64
N VAL A 120 2.80 -10.85 7.65
CA VAL A 120 2.55 -12.13 8.33
C VAL A 120 2.14 -13.17 7.27
N ASN A 121 0.84 -13.28 6.97
CA ASN A 121 0.32 -14.28 6.02
C ASN A 121 -0.36 -13.66 4.79
N GLU A 122 -0.60 -12.35 4.79
CA GLU A 122 -1.36 -11.63 3.76
C GLU A 122 -0.68 -11.61 2.38
N ILE A 123 0.63 -11.86 2.32
CA ILE A 123 1.38 -12.14 1.09
C ILE A 123 2.14 -13.45 1.30
N ALA A 124 1.85 -14.44 0.48
CA ALA A 124 2.55 -15.72 0.50
C ALA A 124 4.01 -15.57 0.04
N TYR A 125 4.89 -16.44 0.52
CA TYR A 125 6.33 -16.39 0.20
C TYR A 125 6.62 -16.64 -1.28
N ASP A 126 5.73 -17.33 -2.01
CA ASP A 126 5.85 -17.56 -3.44
C ASP A 126 5.76 -16.29 -4.30
N VAL A 127 5.34 -15.17 -3.70
CA VAL A 127 5.28 -13.85 -4.35
C VAL A 127 6.63 -13.13 -4.32
N ASP A 128 7.55 -13.48 -3.42
CA ASP A 128 8.80 -12.73 -3.21
C ASP A 128 9.69 -12.67 -4.45
N ASP A 129 9.72 -13.74 -5.24
CA ASP A 129 10.52 -13.84 -6.47
C ASP A 129 9.78 -13.26 -7.69
N ASN A 130 8.56 -12.79 -7.54
CA ASN A 130 7.81 -12.20 -8.64
C ASN A 130 8.32 -10.78 -8.95
N PRO A 131 8.61 -10.41 -10.20
CA PRO A 131 9.12 -9.09 -10.57
C PRO A 131 8.14 -7.94 -10.24
N LYS A 132 6.88 -8.24 -9.94
CA LYS A 132 5.88 -7.28 -9.48
C LYS A 132 5.97 -6.99 -7.98
N ALA A 133 6.65 -7.85 -7.18
CA ALA A 133 6.89 -7.65 -5.76
C ALA A 133 7.85 -6.46 -5.54
N TYR A 134 7.33 -5.36 -5.01
CA TYR A 134 8.10 -4.12 -4.86
C TYR A 134 8.23 -3.67 -3.40
N TYR A 135 7.70 -4.42 -2.45
CA TYR A 135 7.65 -4.03 -1.04
C TYR A 135 9.02 -4.00 -0.36
N PHE A 136 10.00 -4.80 -0.79
CA PHE A 136 11.37 -4.70 -0.28
C PHE A 136 12.06 -3.43 -0.80
N GLN A 137 11.90 -3.14 -2.09
CA GLN A 137 12.40 -1.88 -2.68
C GLN A 137 11.70 -0.66 -2.08
N GLN A 138 10.40 -0.76 -1.81
CA GLN A 138 9.65 0.28 -1.09
C GLN A 138 10.24 0.56 0.30
N ALA A 139 10.60 -0.48 1.06
CA ALA A 139 11.22 -0.31 2.38
C ALA A 139 12.56 0.44 2.29
N GLN A 140 13.39 0.08 1.31
CA GLN A 140 14.66 0.78 1.04
C GLN A 140 14.44 2.23 0.61
N ASN A 141 13.50 2.48 -0.31
CA ASN A 141 13.13 3.83 -0.75
C ASN A 141 12.61 4.68 0.42
N GLY A 142 11.93 4.06 1.39
CA GLY A 142 11.49 4.70 2.61
C GLY A 142 12.65 5.19 3.49
N LEU A 143 13.79 4.49 3.51
CA LEU A 143 15.01 4.96 4.17
C LEU A 143 15.54 6.21 3.48
N TYR A 144 15.75 6.16 2.17
CA TYR A 144 16.28 7.30 1.41
C TYR A 144 15.38 8.54 1.49
N ALA A 145 14.06 8.35 1.47
CA ALA A 145 13.12 9.46 1.63
C ALA A 145 13.26 10.13 3.01
N ARG A 146 13.45 9.35 4.09
CA ARG A 146 13.67 9.90 5.45
C ARG A 146 15.01 10.62 5.55
N GLU A 147 16.08 10.08 4.97
CA GLU A 147 17.38 10.73 4.91
C GLU A 147 17.29 12.08 4.19
N ALA A 148 16.60 12.11 3.03
CA ALA A 148 16.40 13.35 2.27
C ALA A 148 15.62 14.40 3.07
N ILE A 149 14.55 14.00 3.78
CA ILE A 149 13.76 14.89 4.64
C ILE A 149 14.62 15.44 5.78
N LEU A 150 15.46 14.61 6.41
CA LEU A 150 16.36 15.07 7.48
C LEU A 150 17.39 16.06 6.96
N CYS A 151 17.97 15.81 5.79
CA CYS A 151 18.89 16.75 5.15
C CYS A 151 18.21 18.09 4.86
N ASP A 152 17.01 18.08 4.31
CA ASP A 152 16.22 19.28 4.01
C ASP A 152 15.91 20.10 5.27
N VAL A 153 15.42 19.44 6.32
CA VAL A 153 15.11 20.10 7.62
C VAL A 153 16.36 20.69 8.29
N LEU A 154 17.52 20.05 8.13
CA LEU A 154 18.78 20.51 8.69
C LEU A 154 19.53 21.51 7.77
N GLY A 155 19.00 21.84 6.61
CA GLY A 155 19.64 22.72 5.63
C GLY A 155 20.87 22.13 4.98
N ILE A 156 21.05 20.80 5.00
CA ILE A 156 22.18 20.09 4.42
C ILE A 156 21.95 19.91 2.92
N THR A 157 22.86 20.45 2.12
CA THR A 157 22.77 20.35 0.66
C THR A 157 23.31 19.02 0.13
N LEU A 158 22.88 18.63 -1.08
CA LEU A 158 23.39 17.44 -1.76
C LEU A 158 24.92 17.51 -1.98
N ASP A 159 25.47 18.69 -2.23
CA ASP A 159 26.90 18.90 -2.44
C ASP A 159 27.71 18.68 -1.16
N GLU A 160 27.20 19.07 -0.01
CA GLU A 160 27.82 18.78 1.30
C GLU A 160 27.82 17.28 1.58
N VAL A 161 26.73 16.58 1.30
CA VAL A 161 26.64 15.12 1.44
C VAL A 161 27.66 14.42 0.51
N LYS A 162 27.80 14.86 -0.73
CA LYS A 162 28.77 14.30 -1.68
C LYS A 162 30.21 14.54 -1.23
N LYS A 163 30.55 15.75 -0.76
CA LYS A 163 31.86 16.07 -0.21
C LYS A 163 32.23 15.21 0.98
N SER A 164 31.29 14.99 1.92
CA SER A 164 31.52 14.17 3.12
C SER A 164 31.82 12.70 2.79
N LYS A 165 31.31 12.19 1.66
CA LYS A 165 31.55 10.81 1.18
C LYS A 165 32.76 10.68 0.25
N GLY A 166 33.54 11.74 0.00
CA GLY A 166 34.70 11.72 -0.89
C GLY A 166 34.35 11.48 -2.37
N VAL A 167 33.10 11.71 -2.76
CA VAL A 167 32.62 11.48 -4.14
C VAL A 167 32.95 12.66 -5.07
N ILE A 168 33.35 13.81 -4.50
CA ILE A 168 33.81 14.98 -5.26
C ILE A 168 35.11 15.43 -4.63
N GLN A 169 36.22 15.33 -5.38
CA GLN A 169 37.44 16.10 -5.16
C GLN A 169 37.31 17.48 -5.77
#